data_d943458279485bd8de532e0cf0743bc5
#
_entry.id   d943458279485bd8de532e0cf0743bc5
#
_cell.length_a   1.000
_cell.length_b   1.000
_cell.length_c   1.000
_cell.angle_alpha   90.00
_cell.angle_beta   90.00
_cell.angle_gamma   90.00
#
_symmetry.space_group_name_H-M   'P 1'
#
loop_
_entity.id
_entity.type
_entity.pdbx_description
1 polymer ?
#
loop_
_entity_poly.entity_id
_entity_poly.type
_entity_poly.pdbx_seq_one_letter_code
_entity_poly.pdbx_strand_id
1 'polypeptide(L)'
;MATEFTPSVYSLVSKPLPSNSRPSATLGEQAETEDLISQLFDLTADPNVLVSEHGKRYSGLRKQEHTQFLASNFFQLPGKFVSLDASRPWLVFWTVHSLDLLGVALDQGTKDRVVSTLLHFLSPKGGFAGGPANSQIPHLLPTYASVCSLAIAGNDSPTGGWKDLAVARQSIYEFFMRCKRPDGGFVVCEGGEVDVRGTYCLLVVATLLDIITPELLHNVDKFVSACQTYEGGFACASFPFPSVVPSTSALPTSEPSCRVSMAEAHGGYTSCSLNSHFLLTSVPLPSFPLSIDANAALRWTVLQQGEPIEGGGFRGRTNKLVDGCYSWWVGGGAPVAEELVRREKSRKVKKSRIEVFEEEKQGDWEDVPPIPPIFNRVALQEFTLVAAQQDPGSTGGLRDKPGKRPDQYHTCNNLSGLSIAQHKMSHSPSTVSSNRLKFDASKGLPAVKPVAPGGGWKNEDERQNARREIWANALGWIEEEGGEIIVGGKDNRVVEAVHQLFLLPRELSSAVIKENLIIFWEPCMVKFAKPSSLWAKQFSYRKVKCA
;
A
#
# COMPACT_ATOMS: atom_id res chain seq x y z
N MET A 1 0.27 -33.61 12.52
CA MET A 1 1.73 -33.44 12.64
C MET A 1 2.04 -32.19 11.85
N ALA A 2 2.56 -31.15 12.49
CA ALA A 2 3.02 -29.96 11.75
C ALA A 2 4.20 -30.43 10.89
N THR A 3 4.09 -30.28 9.58
CA THR A 3 5.20 -30.52 8.66
C THR A 3 6.32 -29.54 9.02
N GLU A 4 7.51 -30.07 9.25
CA GLU A 4 8.67 -29.24 9.55
C GLU A 4 8.93 -28.27 8.39
N PHE A 5 8.96 -26.99 8.72
CA PHE A 5 9.29 -25.95 7.75
C PHE A 5 10.81 -25.98 7.51
N THR A 6 11.22 -26.28 6.30
CA THR A 6 12.60 -26.13 5.85
C THR A 6 12.61 -25.08 4.74
N PRO A 7 13.31 -23.95 4.93
CA PRO A 7 13.40 -22.92 3.89
C PRO A 7 14.00 -23.48 2.60
N SER A 8 13.31 -23.26 1.48
CA SER A 8 13.73 -23.79 0.18
C SER A 8 14.76 -22.90 -0.53
N VAL A 9 14.68 -21.59 -0.27
CA VAL A 9 15.47 -20.59 -0.99
C VAL A 9 16.94 -20.68 -0.62
N TYR A 10 17.23 -20.87 0.66
CA TYR A 10 18.61 -20.89 1.15
C TYR A 10 19.38 -22.14 0.75
N SER A 11 18.70 -23.28 0.60
CA SER A 11 19.33 -24.56 0.22
C SER A 11 19.89 -24.56 -1.21
N LEU A 12 19.54 -23.58 -2.03
CA LEU A 12 19.85 -23.62 -3.45
C LEU A 12 21.20 -22.99 -3.82
N VAL A 13 21.64 -21.89 -3.23
CA VAL A 13 22.96 -21.30 -3.49
C VAL A 13 23.35 -20.24 -2.45
N SER A 14 24.19 -20.52 -1.50
CA SER A 14 24.78 -19.52 -0.60
C SER A 14 26.10 -18.96 -1.15
N LYS A 15 26.04 -18.11 -2.15
CA LYS A 15 27.23 -17.38 -2.62
C LYS A 15 27.10 -15.93 -2.23
N PRO A 16 28.15 -15.32 -1.61
CA PRO A 16 28.17 -13.88 -1.37
C PRO A 16 27.90 -13.10 -2.65
N LEU A 17 27.18 -11.99 -2.52
CA LEU A 17 26.97 -11.10 -3.67
C LEU A 17 28.33 -10.56 -4.16
N PRO A 18 28.48 -10.35 -5.47
CA PRO A 18 29.69 -9.75 -6.00
C PRO A 18 29.96 -8.39 -5.35
N SER A 19 31.13 -8.21 -4.77
CA SER A 19 31.59 -6.93 -4.25
C SER A 19 32.64 -6.31 -5.15
N ASN A 20 32.64 -4.98 -5.25
CA ASN A 20 33.78 -4.30 -5.86
C ASN A 20 34.97 -4.29 -4.87
N SER A 21 36.16 -4.12 -5.38
CA SER A 21 37.42 -4.11 -4.58
C SER A 21 37.54 -2.90 -3.65
N ARG A 22 36.59 -1.96 -3.65
CA ARG A 22 36.64 -0.73 -2.82
C ARG A 22 35.77 -0.90 -1.60
N PRO A 23 36.33 -0.87 -0.39
CA PRO A 23 35.55 -0.96 0.83
C PRO A 23 34.61 0.26 0.96
N SER A 24 33.38 0.03 1.38
CA SER A 24 32.39 1.06 1.71
C SER A 24 31.57 0.63 2.93
N ALA A 25 30.97 1.59 3.61
CA ALA A 25 30.08 1.29 4.74
C ALA A 25 28.92 0.36 4.32
N THR A 26 28.35 0.58 3.15
CA THR A 26 27.27 -0.26 2.60
C THR A 26 27.73 -1.71 2.36
N LEU A 27 28.93 -1.94 1.85
CA LEU A 27 29.48 -3.30 1.68
C LEU A 27 29.70 -4.00 3.02
N GLY A 28 30.16 -3.25 4.05
CA GLY A 28 30.31 -3.79 5.40
C GLY A 28 28.95 -4.20 5.99
N GLU A 29 27.93 -3.34 5.91
CA GLU A 29 26.58 -3.67 6.35
C GLU A 29 25.96 -4.82 5.56
N GLN A 30 26.26 -4.93 4.25
CA GLN A 30 25.80 -6.04 3.42
C GLN A 30 26.37 -7.36 3.91
N ALA A 31 27.70 -7.45 4.09
CA ALA A 31 28.37 -8.67 4.57
C ALA A 31 27.81 -9.09 5.94
N GLU A 32 27.69 -8.15 6.88
CA GLU A 32 27.08 -8.40 8.19
C GLU A 32 25.64 -8.91 8.07
N THR A 33 24.85 -8.34 7.18
CA THR A 33 23.45 -8.74 6.96
C THR A 33 23.36 -10.13 6.35
N GLU A 34 24.20 -10.45 5.37
CA GLU A 34 24.30 -11.77 4.73
C GLU A 34 24.69 -12.84 5.77
N ASP A 35 25.68 -12.55 6.61
CA ASP A 35 26.12 -13.46 7.68
C ASP A 35 24.99 -13.72 8.70
N LEU A 36 24.29 -12.68 9.13
CA LEU A 36 23.17 -12.82 10.08
C LEU A 36 21.99 -13.60 9.47
N ILE A 37 21.67 -13.35 8.20
CA ILE A 37 20.63 -14.09 7.49
C ILE A 37 21.04 -15.55 7.36
N SER A 38 22.28 -15.82 6.94
CA SER A 38 22.84 -17.18 6.85
C SER A 38 22.67 -17.94 8.14
N GLN A 39 23.12 -17.36 9.26
CA GLN A 39 22.99 -18.00 10.59
C GLN A 39 21.54 -18.33 10.94
N LEU A 40 20.60 -17.43 10.66
CA LEU A 40 19.18 -17.68 10.97
C LEU A 40 18.59 -18.81 10.12
N PHE A 41 18.95 -18.89 8.83
CA PHE A 41 18.50 -19.95 7.95
C PHE A 41 19.16 -21.29 8.30
N ASP A 42 20.44 -21.31 8.67
CA ASP A 42 21.13 -22.51 9.15
C ASP A 42 20.51 -23.05 10.43
N LEU A 43 20.16 -22.17 11.38
CA LEU A 43 19.45 -22.54 12.61
C LEU A 43 18.07 -23.14 12.34
N THR A 44 17.38 -22.72 11.28
CA THR A 44 16.08 -23.30 10.91
C THR A 44 16.22 -24.62 10.15
N ALA A 45 17.35 -24.89 9.54
CA ALA A 45 17.65 -26.12 8.81
C ALA A 45 18.10 -27.26 9.73
N ASP A 46 18.68 -26.98 10.91
CA ASP A 46 19.14 -28.00 11.86
C ASP A 46 18.02 -28.44 12.81
N PRO A 47 17.50 -29.65 12.68
CA PRO A 47 16.45 -30.18 13.57
C PRO A 47 16.87 -30.28 15.03
N ASN A 48 18.17 -30.26 15.33
CA ASN A 48 18.68 -30.40 16.71
C ASN A 48 18.85 -29.03 17.40
N VAL A 49 19.00 -27.96 16.66
CA VAL A 49 19.19 -26.59 17.20
C VAL A 49 17.85 -25.86 17.44
N LEU A 50 16.76 -26.40 16.90
CA LEU A 50 15.44 -25.75 16.88
C LEU A 50 14.65 -25.80 18.19
N VAL A 51 15.19 -26.33 19.25
CA VAL A 51 14.52 -26.39 20.55
C VAL A 51 15.08 -25.27 21.42
N SER A 52 14.39 -24.11 21.46
CA SER A 52 14.62 -23.14 22.55
C SER A 52 14.43 -23.84 23.89
N GLU A 53 14.96 -23.30 24.99
CA GLU A 53 14.73 -23.77 26.37
C GLU A 53 13.23 -24.01 26.69
N HIS A 54 12.31 -23.52 25.84
CA HIS A 54 10.86 -23.67 25.95
C HIS A 54 10.25 -24.55 24.86
N GLY A 55 11.01 -25.34 24.12
CA GLY A 55 10.51 -26.26 23.08
C GLY A 55 9.84 -25.61 21.86
N LYS A 56 10.06 -24.32 21.61
CA LYS A 56 9.47 -23.60 20.49
C LYS A 56 10.43 -23.59 19.30
N ARG A 57 9.94 -24.02 18.14
CA ARG A 57 10.68 -23.95 16.87
C ARG A 57 10.66 -22.54 16.28
N TYR A 58 11.75 -22.13 15.64
CA TYR A 58 11.92 -20.81 14.99
C TYR A 58 11.01 -20.56 13.78
N SER A 59 10.25 -21.53 13.35
CA SER A 59 9.73 -21.66 11.99
C SER A 59 8.27 -21.22 11.77
N GLY A 60 7.61 -20.59 12.72
CA GLY A 60 6.23 -20.16 12.58
C GLY A 60 6.04 -18.64 12.71
N LEU A 61 4.97 -18.12 12.10
CA LEU A 61 4.53 -16.74 12.37
C LEU A 61 4.05 -16.63 13.83
N ARG A 62 4.78 -15.90 14.65
CA ARG A 62 4.51 -15.77 16.09
C ARG A 62 3.43 -14.72 16.35
N LYS A 63 2.22 -15.00 15.88
CA LYS A 63 1.07 -14.09 15.92
C LYS A 63 0.81 -13.51 17.30
N GLN A 64 0.91 -14.33 18.35
CA GLN A 64 0.68 -13.89 19.72
C GLN A 64 1.72 -12.87 20.17
N GLU A 65 3.00 -13.10 19.89
CA GLU A 65 4.08 -12.16 20.23
C GLU A 65 3.93 -10.86 19.47
N HIS A 66 3.62 -10.92 18.16
CA HIS A 66 3.37 -9.72 17.35
C HIS A 66 2.15 -8.94 17.83
N THR A 67 1.07 -9.63 18.22
CA THR A 67 -0.11 -9.00 18.82
C THR A 67 0.23 -8.28 20.13
N GLN A 68 1.01 -8.91 21.01
CA GLN A 68 1.46 -8.31 22.27
C GLN A 68 2.34 -7.08 22.02
N PHE A 69 3.25 -7.16 21.04
CA PHE A 69 4.09 -6.03 20.63
C PHE A 69 3.25 -4.83 20.17
N LEU A 70 2.27 -5.06 19.30
CA LEU A 70 1.37 -4.02 18.80
C LEU A 70 0.52 -3.43 19.93
N ALA A 71 -0.06 -4.26 20.77
CA ALA A 71 -0.91 -3.84 21.88
C ALA A 71 -0.14 -3.04 22.94
N SER A 72 1.13 -3.36 23.18
CA SER A 72 1.94 -2.71 24.23
C SER A 72 2.09 -1.19 24.07
N ASN A 73 2.07 -0.70 22.83
CA ASN A 73 2.21 0.72 22.50
C ASN A 73 0.90 1.37 22.01
N PHE A 74 -0.19 0.59 21.91
CA PHE A 74 -1.44 1.08 21.35
C PHE A 74 -2.23 1.95 22.33
N PHE A 75 -2.22 1.60 23.61
CA PHE A 75 -2.98 2.31 24.63
C PHE A 75 -2.20 3.45 25.28
N GLN A 76 -0.87 3.38 25.28
CA GLN A 76 -0.01 4.40 25.84
C GLN A 76 1.34 4.42 25.10
N LEU A 77 1.64 5.53 24.45
CA LEU A 77 2.92 5.71 23.75
C LEU A 77 4.02 6.07 24.76
N PRO A 78 5.09 5.28 24.86
CA PRO A 78 6.28 5.64 25.64
C PRO A 78 6.94 6.93 25.13
N GLY A 79 7.68 7.62 25.99
CA GLY A 79 8.33 8.90 25.67
C GLY A 79 9.22 8.89 24.42
N LYS A 80 9.79 7.74 24.05
CA LYS A 80 10.58 7.59 22.80
C LYS A 80 9.80 7.94 21.52
N PHE A 81 8.45 7.89 21.55
CA PHE A 81 7.61 8.24 20.41
C PHE A 81 7.41 9.75 20.22
N VAL A 82 8.00 10.59 21.05
CA VAL A 82 7.99 12.06 20.85
C VAL A 82 8.55 12.43 19.46
N SER A 83 9.55 11.69 18.96
CA SER A 83 10.10 11.89 17.61
C SER A 83 9.08 11.65 16.49
N LEU A 84 7.98 10.96 16.77
CA LEU A 84 6.88 10.66 15.84
C LEU A 84 5.61 11.46 16.16
N ASP A 85 5.73 12.58 16.88
CA ASP A 85 4.58 13.40 17.31
C ASP A 85 3.77 13.93 16.11
N ALA A 86 4.42 14.24 15.00
CA ALA A 86 3.76 14.63 13.74
C ALA A 86 3.32 13.43 12.86
N SER A 87 3.37 12.20 13.37
CA SER A 87 3.06 10.97 12.64
C SER A 87 2.13 10.04 13.42
N ARG A 88 1.38 10.54 14.39
CA ARG A 88 0.49 9.73 15.24
C ARG A 88 -0.58 8.96 14.45
N PRO A 89 -1.22 9.50 13.39
CA PRO A 89 -2.12 8.73 12.55
C PRO A 89 -1.48 7.48 11.95
N TRP A 90 -0.19 7.55 11.60
CA TRP A 90 0.54 6.40 11.10
C TRP A 90 0.74 5.31 12.15
N LEU A 91 1.03 5.68 13.39
CA LEU A 91 1.12 4.71 14.49
C LEU A 91 -0.20 3.98 14.70
N VAL A 92 -1.33 4.70 14.59
CA VAL A 92 -2.66 4.09 14.63
C VAL A 92 -2.85 3.15 13.44
N PHE A 93 -2.61 3.62 12.22
CA PHE A 93 -2.80 2.86 10.99
C PHE A 93 -1.97 1.56 10.98
N TRP A 94 -0.67 1.65 11.22
CA TRP A 94 0.21 0.48 11.24
C TRP A 94 -0.24 -0.55 12.28
N THR A 95 -0.72 -0.08 13.43
CA THR A 95 -1.18 -0.97 14.50
C THR A 95 -2.50 -1.65 14.14
N VAL A 96 -3.54 -0.87 13.75
CA VAL A 96 -4.86 -1.46 13.48
C VAL A 96 -4.86 -2.37 12.26
N HIS A 97 -4.12 -1.99 11.21
CA HIS A 97 -3.97 -2.83 10.01
C HIS A 97 -3.21 -4.13 10.31
N SER A 98 -2.12 -4.06 11.09
CA SER A 98 -1.38 -5.26 11.51
C SER A 98 -2.22 -6.20 12.37
N LEU A 99 -3.00 -5.67 13.31
CA LEU A 99 -3.89 -6.48 14.14
C LEU A 99 -4.96 -7.18 13.31
N ASP A 100 -5.51 -6.49 12.32
CA ASP A 100 -6.48 -7.06 11.39
C ASP A 100 -5.88 -8.22 10.59
N LEU A 101 -4.68 -8.04 10.00
CA LEU A 101 -3.95 -9.10 9.30
C LEU A 101 -3.63 -10.30 10.19
N LEU A 102 -3.40 -10.09 11.48
CA LEU A 102 -3.19 -11.17 12.46
C LEU A 102 -4.50 -11.84 12.91
N GLY A 103 -5.65 -11.37 12.44
CA GLY A 103 -6.96 -11.88 12.80
C GLY A 103 -7.44 -11.46 14.19
N VAL A 104 -6.96 -10.32 14.68
CA VAL A 104 -7.31 -9.76 15.99
C VAL A 104 -8.46 -8.77 15.83
N ALA A 105 -9.65 -9.17 16.23
CA ALA A 105 -10.80 -8.29 16.28
C ALA A 105 -10.67 -7.29 17.45
N LEU A 106 -10.73 -5.99 17.13
CA LEU A 106 -10.80 -4.94 18.15
C LEU A 106 -12.19 -4.92 18.79
N ASP A 107 -12.24 -4.81 20.12
CA ASP A 107 -13.49 -4.55 20.84
C ASP A 107 -14.02 -3.14 20.52
N GLN A 108 -15.33 -2.92 20.74
CA GLN A 108 -15.98 -1.65 20.41
C GLN A 108 -15.39 -0.46 21.16
N GLY A 109 -15.04 -0.61 22.43
CA GLY A 109 -14.44 0.46 23.22
C GLY A 109 -13.08 0.89 22.66
N THR A 110 -12.29 -0.06 22.18
CA THR A 110 -11.01 0.20 21.49
C THR A 110 -11.25 0.91 20.15
N LYS A 111 -12.22 0.46 19.36
CA LYS A 111 -12.62 1.14 18.10
C LYS A 111 -13.06 2.57 18.34
N ASP A 112 -13.91 2.81 19.34
CA ASP A 112 -14.39 4.15 19.70
C ASP A 112 -13.23 5.08 20.10
N ARG A 113 -12.23 4.56 20.80
CA ARG A 113 -11.00 5.32 21.14
C ARG A 113 -10.16 5.65 19.92
N VAL A 114 -10.01 4.71 18.99
CA VAL A 114 -9.31 4.96 17.70
C VAL A 114 -10.01 6.09 16.95
N VAL A 115 -11.32 5.98 16.77
CA VAL A 115 -12.13 6.98 16.07
C VAL A 115 -12.02 8.34 16.74
N SER A 116 -12.26 8.41 18.05
CA SER A 116 -12.18 9.66 18.81
C SER A 116 -10.79 10.30 18.70
N THR A 117 -9.73 9.50 18.83
CA THR A 117 -8.34 9.99 18.73
C THR A 117 -8.05 10.59 17.35
N LEU A 118 -8.46 9.92 16.29
CA LEU A 118 -8.23 10.41 14.92
C LEU A 118 -9.05 11.67 14.61
N LEU A 119 -10.31 11.72 15.04
CA LEU A 119 -11.15 12.90 14.84
C LEU A 119 -10.60 14.15 15.53
N HIS A 120 -9.83 14.02 16.62
CA HIS A 120 -9.10 15.15 17.22
C HIS A 120 -7.98 15.71 16.32
N PHE A 121 -7.53 14.96 15.32
CA PHE A 121 -6.51 15.43 14.37
C PHE A 121 -7.13 16.03 13.10
N LEU A 122 -8.46 15.94 12.95
CA LEU A 122 -9.18 16.54 11.83
C LEU A 122 -9.15 18.07 11.95
N SER A 123 -8.54 18.72 10.97
CA SER A 123 -8.44 20.18 10.94
C SER A 123 -9.75 20.81 10.48
N PRO A 124 -10.19 21.91 11.10
CA PRO A 124 -11.31 22.73 10.58
C PRO A 124 -11.09 23.25 9.16
N LYS A 125 -9.80 23.34 8.72
CA LYS A 125 -9.43 23.73 7.34
C LYS A 125 -9.41 22.55 6.38
N GLY A 126 -9.84 21.37 6.82
CA GLY A 126 -9.80 20.11 6.06
C GLY A 126 -8.46 19.38 6.18
N GLY A 127 -8.53 18.05 5.95
CA GLY A 127 -7.39 17.16 6.15
C GLY A 127 -7.07 16.87 7.61
N PHE A 128 -6.16 15.94 7.84
CA PHE A 128 -5.72 15.54 9.19
C PHE A 128 -4.29 15.98 9.45
N ALA A 129 -4.05 16.52 10.64
CA ALA A 129 -2.71 16.82 11.13
C ALA A 129 -2.01 15.56 11.65
N GLY A 130 -0.72 15.65 11.93
CA GLY A 130 0.09 14.57 12.48
C GLY A 130 -0.17 14.29 13.96
N GLY A 131 -0.87 15.18 14.66
CA GLY A 131 -1.21 15.09 16.08
C GLY A 131 -2.13 16.22 16.53
N PRO A 132 -2.49 16.29 17.82
CA PRO A 132 -3.53 17.20 18.33
C PRO A 132 -3.01 18.62 18.65
N ALA A 133 -1.72 18.90 18.52
CA ALA A 133 -1.18 20.21 18.87
C ALA A 133 -1.63 21.28 17.89
N ASN A 134 -2.03 22.45 18.38
CA ASN A 134 -2.53 23.56 17.56
C ASN A 134 -1.53 24.08 16.53
N SER A 135 -0.23 23.81 16.72
CA SER A 135 0.85 24.16 15.78
C SER A 135 0.97 23.17 14.61
N GLN A 136 0.35 22.01 14.69
CA GLN A 136 0.41 21.03 13.61
C GLN A 136 -0.64 21.35 12.54
N ILE A 137 -0.19 21.34 11.28
CA ILE A 137 -1.03 21.65 10.13
C ILE A 137 -1.50 20.38 9.43
N PRO A 138 -2.59 20.42 8.66
CA PRO A 138 -3.02 19.30 7.83
C PRO A 138 -1.94 18.88 6.86
N HIS A 139 -1.83 17.57 6.64
CA HIS A 139 -0.81 16.97 5.79
C HIS A 139 -1.40 15.78 5.02
N LEU A 140 -1.05 15.61 3.74
CA LEU A 140 -1.63 14.58 2.87
C LEU A 140 -1.40 13.16 3.41
N LEU A 141 -0.22 12.87 3.95
CA LEU A 141 0.14 11.55 4.45
C LEU A 141 -0.62 11.17 5.74
N PRO A 142 -0.64 12.00 6.80
CA PRO A 142 -1.52 11.80 7.96
C PRO A 142 -3.01 11.72 7.60
N THR A 143 -3.46 12.45 6.56
CA THR A 143 -4.84 12.37 6.08
C THR A 143 -5.15 10.97 5.54
N TYR A 144 -4.26 10.40 4.73
CA TYR A 144 -4.38 9.01 4.27
C TYR A 144 -4.42 8.03 5.45
N ALA A 145 -3.45 8.12 6.36
CA ALA A 145 -3.37 7.20 7.49
C ALA A 145 -4.63 7.28 8.38
N SER A 146 -5.18 8.48 8.59
CA SER A 146 -6.41 8.67 9.35
C SER A 146 -7.63 8.08 8.65
N VAL A 147 -7.82 8.38 7.36
CA VAL A 147 -8.98 7.86 6.59
C VAL A 147 -8.92 6.34 6.48
N CYS A 148 -7.76 5.76 6.21
CA CYS A 148 -7.59 4.30 6.17
C CYS A 148 -7.81 3.65 7.54
N SER A 149 -7.35 4.27 8.63
CA SER A 149 -7.64 3.77 9.99
C SER A 149 -9.13 3.83 10.32
N LEU A 150 -9.82 4.91 9.92
CA LEU A 150 -11.27 5.05 10.07
C LEU A 150 -12.04 4.07 9.19
N ALA A 151 -11.49 3.66 8.04
CA ALA A 151 -12.06 2.58 7.24
C ALA A 151 -12.00 1.22 7.96
N ILE A 152 -10.91 0.95 8.71
CA ILE A 152 -10.73 -0.30 9.47
C ILE A 152 -11.55 -0.30 10.76
N ALA A 153 -11.47 0.75 11.56
CA ALA A 153 -12.02 0.80 12.91
C ALA A 153 -13.38 1.49 13.01
N GLY A 154 -13.72 2.35 12.01
CA GLY A 154 -14.94 3.14 12.01
C GLY A 154 -16.19 2.39 11.59
N ASN A 155 -17.33 3.05 11.72
CA ASN A 155 -18.65 2.58 11.28
C ASN A 155 -19.61 3.75 11.09
N ASP A 156 -20.85 3.46 10.70
CA ASP A 156 -21.91 4.43 10.42
C ASP A 156 -22.69 4.94 11.66
N SER A 157 -22.34 4.45 12.86
CA SER A 157 -22.95 4.94 14.09
C SER A 157 -22.67 6.44 14.31
N PRO A 158 -23.42 7.12 15.18
CA PRO A 158 -23.18 8.54 15.46
C PRO A 158 -21.76 8.86 15.97
N THR A 159 -21.08 7.90 16.58
CA THR A 159 -19.71 8.03 17.11
C THR A 159 -18.68 7.24 16.30
N GLY A 160 -19.09 6.65 15.17
CA GLY A 160 -18.27 5.75 14.37
C GLY A 160 -17.31 6.43 13.39
N GLY A 161 -17.34 7.76 13.28
CA GLY A 161 -16.40 8.56 12.50
C GLY A 161 -16.72 8.68 11.00
N TRP A 162 -17.51 7.78 10.42
CA TRP A 162 -17.82 7.85 8.98
C TRP A 162 -18.71 9.05 8.64
N LYS A 163 -19.65 9.41 9.53
CA LYS A 163 -20.48 10.62 9.37
C LYS A 163 -19.65 11.91 9.45
N ASP A 164 -18.64 11.92 10.33
CA ASP A 164 -17.71 13.04 10.44
C ASP A 164 -16.89 13.20 9.16
N LEU A 165 -16.41 12.10 8.57
CA LEU A 165 -15.74 12.12 7.27
C LEU A 165 -16.66 12.64 6.15
N ALA A 166 -17.95 12.28 6.17
CA ALA A 166 -18.91 12.78 5.18
C ALA A 166 -19.07 14.28 5.25
N VAL A 167 -19.19 14.80 6.45
CA VAL A 167 -19.28 16.25 6.67
C VAL A 167 -17.99 16.94 6.25
N ALA A 168 -16.83 16.32 6.52
CA ALA A 168 -15.53 16.89 6.23
C ALA A 168 -15.10 16.80 4.73
N ARG A 169 -15.85 16.08 3.88
CA ARG A 169 -15.47 15.86 2.46
C ARG A 169 -15.13 17.16 1.72
N GLN A 170 -15.97 18.18 1.85
CA GLN A 170 -15.75 19.44 1.16
C GLN A 170 -14.47 20.14 1.65
N SER A 171 -14.25 20.21 2.95
CA SER A 171 -13.05 20.85 3.51
C SER A 171 -11.79 20.06 3.20
N ILE A 172 -11.86 18.72 3.16
CA ILE A 172 -10.74 17.86 2.72
C ILE A 172 -10.42 18.11 1.24
N TYR A 173 -11.43 18.22 0.39
CA TYR A 173 -11.25 18.56 -1.01
C TYR A 173 -10.57 19.93 -1.20
N GLU A 174 -11.05 20.94 -0.48
CA GLU A 174 -10.46 22.28 -0.51
C GLU A 174 -9.01 22.29 0.00
N PHE A 175 -8.70 21.49 1.01
CA PHE A 175 -7.32 21.27 1.46
C PHE A 175 -6.46 20.67 0.34
N PHE A 176 -6.95 19.66 -0.37
CA PHE A 176 -6.24 19.05 -1.50
C PHE A 176 -5.98 20.07 -2.60
N MET A 177 -6.95 20.92 -2.90
CA MET A 177 -6.80 21.99 -3.90
C MET A 177 -5.81 23.07 -3.46
N ARG A 178 -5.68 23.37 -2.16
CA ARG A 178 -4.60 24.26 -1.67
C ARG A 178 -3.21 23.63 -1.79
N CYS A 179 -3.11 22.32 -1.71
CA CYS A 179 -1.84 21.60 -1.93
C CYS A 179 -1.50 21.42 -3.41
N LYS A 180 -2.46 21.63 -4.32
CA LYS A 180 -2.28 21.40 -5.76
C LYS A 180 -1.41 22.46 -6.40
N ARG A 181 -0.49 21.99 -7.27
CA ARG A 181 0.35 22.84 -8.11
C ARG A 181 -0.17 22.86 -9.56
N PRO A 182 0.10 23.94 -10.32
CA PRO A 182 -0.30 24.03 -11.73
C PRO A 182 0.28 22.91 -12.60
N ASP A 183 1.47 22.41 -12.25
CA ASP A 183 2.18 21.34 -12.97
C ASP A 183 1.65 19.93 -12.69
N GLY A 184 0.60 19.80 -11.86
CA GLY A 184 -0.04 18.54 -11.52
C GLY A 184 0.51 17.86 -10.26
N GLY A 185 1.63 18.30 -9.72
CA GLY A 185 2.15 17.84 -8.43
C GLY A 185 1.34 18.39 -7.26
N PHE A 186 1.57 17.81 -6.08
CA PHE A 186 1.00 18.28 -4.82
C PHE A 186 2.10 18.49 -3.79
N VAL A 187 2.07 19.63 -3.09
CA VAL A 187 2.84 19.76 -1.87
C VAL A 187 2.20 18.91 -0.78
N VAL A 188 3.00 18.27 0.06
CA VAL A 188 2.47 17.36 1.10
C VAL A 188 1.67 18.07 2.19
N CYS A 189 1.95 19.35 2.40
CA CYS A 189 1.19 20.29 3.24
C CYS A 189 1.43 21.71 2.72
N GLU A 190 0.70 22.68 3.22
CA GLU A 190 0.91 24.10 2.85
C GLU A 190 2.35 24.52 3.21
N GLY A 191 3.12 24.97 2.20
CA GLY A 191 4.55 25.30 2.35
C GLY A 191 5.51 24.12 2.39
N GLY A 192 5.03 22.89 2.21
CA GLY A 192 5.83 21.66 2.18
C GLY A 192 6.43 21.34 0.83
N GLU A 193 7.16 20.21 0.78
CA GLU A 193 7.77 19.66 -0.43
C GLU A 193 6.73 19.01 -1.35
N VAL A 194 7.11 18.86 -2.63
CA VAL A 194 6.36 18.06 -3.60
C VAL A 194 6.87 16.63 -3.59
N ASP A 195 5.97 15.67 -3.40
CA ASP A 195 6.33 14.26 -3.28
C ASP A 195 5.21 13.37 -3.84
N VAL A 196 5.57 12.37 -4.65
CA VAL A 196 4.61 11.44 -5.26
C VAL A 196 3.85 10.59 -4.22
N ARG A 197 4.39 10.42 -3.01
CA ARG A 197 3.66 9.78 -1.90
C ARG A 197 2.44 10.59 -1.51
N GLY A 198 2.57 11.94 -1.49
CA GLY A 198 1.45 12.85 -1.27
C GLY A 198 0.38 12.70 -2.35
N THR A 199 0.79 12.59 -3.61
CA THR A 199 -0.12 12.33 -4.74
C THR A 199 -0.89 11.01 -4.57
N TYR A 200 -0.19 9.92 -4.23
CA TYR A 200 -0.82 8.62 -3.98
C TYR A 200 -1.80 8.69 -2.80
N CYS A 201 -1.37 9.20 -1.66
CA CYS A 201 -2.21 9.34 -0.47
C CYS A 201 -3.49 10.13 -0.75
N LEU A 202 -3.35 11.25 -1.49
CA LEU A 202 -4.47 12.08 -1.90
C LEU A 202 -5.43 11.31 -2.82
N LEU A 203 -4.93 10.62 -3.85
CA LEU A 203 -5.78 9.90 -4.80
C LEU A 203 -6.54 8.75 -4.12
N VAL A 204 -5.91 8.04 -3.18
CA VAL A 204 -6.59 7.01 -2.37
C VAL A 204 -7.72 7.64 -1.56
N VAL A 205 -7.45 8.71 -0.82
CA VAL A 205 -8.47 9.39 -0.01
C VAL A 205 -9.57 9.97 -0.90
N ALA A 206 -9.21 10.57 -2.04
CA ALA A 206 -10.18 11.12 -2.98
C ALA A 206 -11.09 10.03 -3.58
N THR A 207 -10.54 8.84 -3.82
CA THR A 207 -11.31 7.66 -4.26
C THR A 207 -12.24 7.18 -3.16
N LEU A 208 -11.73 6.99 -1.93
CA LEU A 208 -12.50 6.50 -0.78
C LEU A 208 -13.60 7.49 -0.36
N LEU A 209 -13.41 8.79 -0.51
CA LEU A 209 -14.37 9.82 -0.11
C LEU A 209 -15.23 10.36 -1.28
N ASP A 210 -15.12 9.81 -2.50
CA ASP A 210 -15.85 10.28 -3.70
C ASP A 210 -15.71 11.78 -3.93
N ILE A 211 -14.49 12.28 -3.90
CA ILE A 211 -14.17 13.70 -4.09
C ILE A 211 -13.25 13.93 -5.30
N ILE A 212 -13.20 12.97 -6.22
CA ILE A 212 -12.46 13.11 -7.48
C ILE A 212 -13.21 14.06 -8.40
N THR A 213 -12.48 15.04 -8.95
CA THR A 213 -12.99 16.00 -9.92
C THR A 213 -11.99 16.22 -11.05
N PRO A 214 -12.40 16.70 -12.22
CA PRO A 214 -11.49 17.03 -13.32
C PRO A 214 -10.38 18.03 -12.91
N GLU A 215 -10.70 19.08 -12.12
CA GLU A 215 -9.68 20.02 -11.67
C GLU A 215 -8.67 19.40 -10.70
N LEU A 216 -9.11 18.48 -9.83
CA LEU A 216 -8.21 17.76 -8.93
C LEU A 216 -7.20 16.94 -9.73
N LEU A 217 -7.63 16.33 -10.83
CA LEU A 217 -6.80 15.45 -11.65
C LEU A 217 -6.00 16.17 -12.73
N HIS A 218 -6.24 17.45 -12.97
CA HIS A 218 -5.58 18.20 -14.03
C HIS A 218 -4.04 18.11 -13.93
N ASN A 219 -3.36 17.67 -14.99
CA ASN A 219 -1.92 17.47 -15.11
C ASN A 219 -1.27 16.44 -14.14
N VAL A 220 -2.04 15.76 -13.28
CA VAL A 220 -1.46 14.78 -12.32
C VAL A 220 -0.76 13.63 -13.05
N ASP A 221 -1.32 13.18 -14.16
CA ASP A 221 -0.73 12.19 -15.06
C ASP A 221 0.66 12.60 -15.56
N LYS A 222 0.79 13.86 -16.01
CA LYS A 222 2.08 14.41 -16.47
C LYS A 222 3.13 14.44 -15.36
N PHE A 223 2.71 14.80 -14.14
CA PHE A 223 3.61 14.82 -13.00
C PHE A 223 4.06 13.40 -12.64
N VAL A 224 3.12 12.44 -12.50
CA VAL A 224 3.44 11.06 -12.12
C VAL A 224 4.28 10.36 -13.17
N SER A 225 3.92 10.46 -14.46
CA SER A 225 4.68 9.80 -15.53
C SER A 225 6.11 10.34 -15.65
N ALA A 226 6.31 11.64 -15.43
CA ALA A 226 7.63 12.26 -15.46
C ALA A 226 8.50 11.93 -14.22
N CYS A 227 7.96 11.27 -13.19
CA CYS A 227 8.75 10.73 -12.09
C CYS A 227 9.47 9.43 -12.47
N GLN A 228 9.13 8.79 -13.61
CA GLN A 228 9.81 7.57 -14.04
C GLN A 228 11.27 7.86 -14.39
N THR A 229 12.17 7.03 -13.87
CA THR A 229 13.61 7.14 -14.10
C THR A 229 14.06 6.25 -15.27
N TYR A 230 15.27 6.45 -15.73
CA TYR A 230 15.89 5.58 -16.75
C TYR A 230 16.02 4.12 -16.30
N GLU A 231 16.06 3.85 -14.99
CA GLU A 231 16.10 2.49 -14.44
C GLU A 231 14.76 1.75 -14.63
N GLY A 232 13.66 2.48 -14.83
CA GLY A 232 12.31 1.96 -14.98
C GLY A 232 11.43 2.17 -13.74
N GLY A 233 11.99 2.24 -12.53
CA GLY A 233 11.29 2.65 -11.32
C GLY A 233 11.02 4.16 -11.28
N PHE A 234 10.51 4.67 -10.15
CA PHE A 234 10.10 6.07 -10.03
C PHE A 234 10.84 6.78 -8.89
N ALA A 235 11.16 8.05 -9.13
CA ALA A 235 11.71 8.98 -8.14
C ALA A 235 10.61 9.68 -7.33
N CYS A 236 11.00 10.43 -6.30
CA CYS A 236 10.05 11.13 -5.40
C CYS A 236 9.26 12.23 -6.09
N ALA A 237 9.84 12.89 -7.08
CA ALA A 237 9.23 14.03 -7.78
C ALA A 237 9.78 14.17 -9.19
N SER A 238 9.13 14.99 -9.99
CA SER A 238 9.63 15.48 -11.27
C SER A 238 9.55 16.99 -11.33
N PHE A 239 10.50 17.62 -12.03
CA PHE A 239 10.56 19.06 -12.18
C PHE A 239 10.67 19.46 -13.65
N PRO A 240 10.09 20.61 -14.03
CA PRO A 240 10.27 21.13 -15.38
C PRO A 240 11.75 21.46 -15.61
N PHE A 241 12.30 20.96 -16.71
CA PHE A 241 13.64 21.32 -17.13
C PHE A 241 13.59 22.64 -17.89
N PRO A 242 14.37 23.68 -17.50
CA PRO A 242 14.45 24.89 -18.28
C PRO A 242 14.99 24.55 -19.68
N SER A 243 14.21 24.78 -20.71
CA SER A 243 14.72 24.64 -22.07
C SER A 243 15.85 25.66 -22.25
N VAL A 244 17.07 25.21 -22.43
CA VAL A 244 18.24 26.06 -22.78
C VAL A 244 18.16 26.39 -24.26
N VAL A 245 17.05 26.96 -24.71
CA VAL A 245 17.00 27.63 -26.02
C VAL A 245 17.10 29.12 -25.72
N PRO A 246 18.18 29.79 -26.14
CA PRO A 246 18.23 31.24 -26.07
C PRO A 246 17.12 31.82 -26.96
N SER A 247 16.00 32.13 -26.36
CA SER A 247 14.94 32.86 -27.06
C SER A 247 15.37 34.29 -27.18
N THR A 248 15.69 34.73 -28.38
CA THR A 248 16.00 36.13 -28.71
C THR A 248 14.76 37.02 -28.80
N SER A 249 13.63 36.63 -28.27
CA SER A 249 12.48 37.55 -28.07
C SER A 249 11.25 36.80 -27.54
N ALA A 250 10.61 37.41 -26.58
CA ALA A 250 9.31 37.14 -25.98
C ALA A 250 9.34 36.26 -24.71
N LEU A 251 8.56 36.69 -23.72
CA LEU A 251 8.22 35.98 -22.50
C LEU A 251 7.90 34.49 -22.79
N PRO A 252 8.39 33.54 -21.97
CA PRO A 252 8.08 32.13 -22.16
C PRO A 252 6.60 31.89 -21.84
N THR A 253 5.77 31.86 -22.86
CA THR A 253 4.34 31.54 -22.80
C THR A 253 4.08 30.06 -22.99
N SER A 254 5.12 29.22 -23.17
CA SER A 254 4.98 27.77 -23.31
C SER A 254 5.39 27.05 -22.04
N GLU A 255 4.52 26.18 -21.54
CA GLU A 255 4.88 25.17 -20.54
C GLU A 255 6.20 24.50 -20.93
N PRO A 256 7.11 24.23 -19.97
CA PRO A 256 8.36 23.54 -20.27
C PRO A 256 8.05 22.18 -20.91
N SER A 257 8.54 21.99 -22.11
CA SER A 257 8.25 20.81 -22.95
C SER A 257 8.84 19.51 -22.40
N CYS A 258 9.70 19.57 -21.39
CA CYS A 258 10.34 18.43 -20.78
C CYS A 258 10.36 18.55 -19.26
N ARG A 259 10.04 17.45 -18.59
CA ARG A 259 10.21 17.26 -17.14
C ARG A 259 11.24 16.17 -16.91
N VAL A 260 11.98 16.26 -15.84
CA VAL A 260 12.96 15.26 -15.43
C VAL A 260 12.63 14.72 -14.04
N SER A 261 12.85 13.43 -13.85
CA SER A 261 12.76 12.81 -12.54
C SER A 261 13.87 13.30 -11.62
N MET A 262 13.56 13.51 -10.35
CA MET A 262 14.50 13.94 -9.33
C MET A 262 14.87 12.77 -8.43
N ALA A 263 16.14 12.46 -8.34
CA ALA A 263 16.72 11.34 -7.62
C ALA A 263 16.60 9.96 -8.32
N GLU A 264 17.13 8.93 -7.68
CA GLU A 264 17.11 7.54 -8.14
C GLU A 264 15.74 6.89 -7.98
N ALA A 265 15.52 5.78 -8.68
CA ALA A 265 14.34 4.94 -8.50
C ALA A 265 14.31 4.34 -7.10
N HIS A 266 13.11 4.34 -6.48
CA HIS A 266 12.93 3.90 -5.11
C HIS A 266 11.61 3.12 -4.95
N GLY A 267 11.62 2.00 -4.21
CA GLY A 267 10.47 1.10 -4.05
C GLY A 267 9.20 1.78 -3.56
N GLY A 268 9.30 2.64 -2.54
CA GLY A 268 8.16 3.39 -2.03
C GLY A 268 7.57 4.37 -3.04
N TYR A 269 8.41 5.10 -3.76
CA TYR A 269 7.95 6.03 -4.81
C TYR A 269 7.43 5.30 -6.04
N THR A 270 8.05 4.18 -6.40
CA THR A 270 7.59 3.32 -7.49
C THR A 270 6.19 2.77 -7.19
N SER A 271 5.97 2.21 -6.00
CA SER A 271 4.65 1.75 -5.59
C SER A 271 3.60 2.87 -5.64
N CYS A 272 3.90 4.02 -5.05
CA CYS A 272 3.00 5.18 -5.05
C CYS A 272 2.67 5.65 -6.48
N SER A 273 3.67 5.69 -7.38
CA SER A 273 3.48 6.10 -8.76
C SER A 273 2.65 5.10 -9.56
N LEU A 274 2.92 3.80 -9.44
CA LEU A 274 2.16 2.72 -10.10
C LEU A 274 0.69 2.72 -9.67
N ASN A 275 0.43 2.81 -8.37
CA ASN A 275 -0.92 2.89 -7.84
C ASN A 275 -1.65 4.17 -8.26
N SER A 276 -0.95 5.32 -8.24
CA SER A 276 -1.50 6.58 -8.75
C SER A 276 -1.85 6.48 -10.23
N HIS A 277 -0.96 5.92 -11.05
CA HIS A 277 -1.21 5.72 -12.48
C HIS A 277 -2.39 4.78 -12.72
N PHE A 278 -2.50 3.70 -11.95
CA PHE A 278 -3.65 2.79 -12.05
C PHE A 278 -4.97 3.51 -11.72
N LEU A 279 -5.02 4.29 -10.64
CA LEU A 279 -6.21 5.07 -10.25
C LEU A 279 -6.58 6.10 -11.32
N LEU A 280 -5.60 6.84 -11.83
CA LEU A 280 -5.80 7.82 -12.91
C LEU A 280 -6.36 7.17 -14.18
N THR A 281 -5.81 6.00 -14.59
CA THR A 281 -6.30 5.28 -15.78
C THR A 281 -7.68 4.67 -15.62
N SER A 282 -8.21 4.62 -14.41
CA SER A 282 -9.57 4.18 -14.12
C SER A 282 -10.62 5.29 -14.28
N VAL A 283 -10.17 6.55 -14.42
CA VAL A 283 -11.08 7.69 -14.63
C VAL A 283 -11.26 7.92 -16.14
N PRO A 284 -12.49 7.98 -16.66
CA PRO A 284 -12.76 8.13 -18.09
C PRO A 284 -12.64 9.59 -18.55
N LEU A 285 -11.45 10.19 -18.41
CA LEU A 285 -11.18 11.54 -18.93
C LEU A 285 -10.50 11.46 -20.28
N PRO A 286 -10.92 12.29 -21.27
CA PRO A 286 -10.41 12.24 -22.65
C PRO A 286 -8.93 12.57 -22.80
N SER A 287 -8.36 13.26 -21.84
CA SER A 287 -7.05 13.90 -21.93
C SER A 287 -5.90 13.16 -21.24
N PHE A 288 -6.07 11.87 -20.90
CA PHE A 288 -4.98 11.10 -20.33
C PHE A 288 -4.23 10.25 -21.37
N PRO A 289 -3.31 10.79 -22.16
CA PRO A 289 -2.31 9.99 -22.84
C PRO A 289 -1.23 9.65 -21.81
N LEU A 290 -1.55 8.74 -20.89
CA LEU A 290 -0.58 8.30 -19.90
C LEU A 290 0.47 7.45 -20.59
N SER A 291 1.69 7.90 -20.61
CA SER A 291 2.84 7.15 -21.12
C SER A 291 3.85 6.93 -20.01
N ILE A 292 3.69 5.85 -19.27
CA ILE A 292 4.80 5.26 -18.53
C ILE A 292 5.31 4.06 -19.32
N ASP A 293 6.57 3.71 -19.19
CA ASP A 293 7.06 2.41 -19.63
C ASP A 293 6.72 1.36 -18.56
N ALA A 294 5.55 0.71 -18.72
CA ALA A 294 5.07 -0.28 -17.78
C ALA A 294 5.97 -1.53 -17.75
N ASN A 295 6.61 -1.90 -18.90
CA ASN A 295 7.53 -3.03 -18.94
C ASN A 295 8.83 -2.73 -18.18
N ALA A 296 9.39 -1.53 -18.35
CA ALA A 296 10.55 -1.09 -17.58
C ALA A 296 10.23 -1.04 -16.08
N ALA A 297 9.04 -0.54 -15.70
CA ALA A 297 8.61 -0.50 -14.32
C ALA A 297 8.45 -1.90 -13.70
N LEU A 298 7.82 -2.84 -14.41
CA LEU A 298 7.71 -4.23 -13.97
C LEU A 298 9.09 -4.87 -13.84
N ARG A 299 9.96 -4.72 -14.85
CA ARG A 299 11.32 -5.23 -14.82
C ARG A 299 12.10 -4.70 -13.60
N TRP A 300 12.05 -3.38 -13.36
CA TRP A 300 12.74 -2.78 -12.21
C TRP A 300 12.20 -3.36 -10.90
N THR A 301 10.89 -3.48 -10.76
CA THR A 301 10.22 -3.98 -9.55
C THR A 301 10.65 -5.42 -9.23
N VAL A 302 10.66 -6.33 -10.20
CA VAL A 302 11.04 -7.74 -9.96
C VAL A 302 12.53 -7.88 -9.66
N LEU A 303 13.39 -7.03 -10.24
CA LEU A 303 14.83 -7.04 -9.98
C LEU A 303 15.21 -6.53 -8.56
N GLN A 304 14.26 -5.98 -7.81
CA GLN A 304 14.49 -5.59 -6.42
C GLN A 304 14.38 -6.77 -5.44
N GLN A 305 13.92 -7.96 -5.86
CA GLN A 305 13.97 -9.12 -4.98
C GLN A 305 15.43 -9.55 -4.78
N GLY A 306 15.79 -9.75 -3.50
CA GLY A 306 17.12 -10.16 -3.10
C GLY A 306 17.44 -11.60 -3.47
N GLU A 307 18.73 -11.89 -3.59
CA GLU A 307 19.27 -13.22 -3.84
C GLU A 307 19.02 -14.15 -2.62
N PRO A 308 19.21 -15.48 -2.77
CA PRO A 308 19.04 -16.42 -1.67
C PRO A 308 19.85 -16.08 -0.42
N ILE A 309 21.07 -15.58 -0.56
CA ILE A 309 21.91 -15.17 0.57
C ILE A 309 21.33 -13.96 1.34
N GLU A 310 20.48 -13.17 0.70
CA GLU A 310 19.72 -12.08 1.31
C GLU A 310 18.35 -12.56 1.82
N GLY A 311 18.07 -13.86 1.82
CA GLY A 311 16.84 -14.48 2.28
C GLY A 311 15.65 -14.28 1.35
N GLY A 312 15.80 -13.71 0.16
CA GLY A 312 14.73 -13.48 -0.81
C GLY A 312 13.78 -12.32 -0.48
N GLY A 313 14.16 -11.44 0.46
CA GLY A 313 13.46 -10.18 0.75
C GLY A 313 13.62 -9.17 -0.39
N PHE A 314 12.93 -8.03 -0.30
CA PHE A 314 13.06 -6.96 -1.28
C PHE A 314 14.00 -5.85 -0.80
N ARG A 315 14.70 -5.23 -1.73
CA ARG A 315 15.44 -3.98 -1.54
C ARG A 315 14.65 -2.80 -2.10
N GLY A 316 14.89 -1.62 -1.56
CA GLY A 316 14.17 -0.42 -1.99
C GLY A 316 14.83 0.35 -3.13
N ARG A 317 16.08 0.07 -3.41
CA ARG A 317 16.89 0.76 -4.44
C ARG A 317 17.95 -0.17 -4.98
N THR A 318 18.37 0.05 -6.21
CA THR A 318 19.49 -0.65 -6.82
C THR A 318 20.73 -0.52 -5.93
N ASN A 319 21.44 -1.62 -5.71
CA ASN A 319 22.66 -1.70 -4.89
C ASN A 319 22.50 -1.28 -3.41
N LYS A 320 21.29 -1.44 -2.85
CA LYS A 320 21.02 -1.28 -1.42
C LYS A 320 20.63 -2.61 -0.79
N LEU A 321 20.61 -2.65 0.53
CA LEU A 321 20.30 -3.84 1.31
C LEU A 321 18.81 -4.16 1.24
N VAL A 322 18.47 -5.42 1.48
CA VAL A 322 17.09 -5.84 1.74
C VAL A 322 16.56 -5.18 3.02
N ASP A 323 15.28 -4.90 3.02
CA ASP A 323 14.56 -4.29 4.13
C ASP A 323 13.10 -4.76 4.10
N GLY A 324 12.63 -5.28 5.22
CA GLY A 324 11.31 -5.88 5.35
C GLY A 324 10.14 -4.98 4.92
N CYS A 325 10.28 -3.65 4.97
CA CYS A 325 9.21 -2.76 4.53
C CYS A 325 8.95 -2.83 3.02
N TYR A 326 9.95 -3.20 2.23
CA TYR A 326 9.76 -3.36 0.78
C TYR A 326 9.03 -4.65 0.40
N SER A 327 8.79 -5.54 1.36
CA SER A 327 7.86 -6.65 1.16
C SER A 327 6.49 -6.16 0.68
N TRP A 328 6.02 -5.03 1.23
CA TRP A 328 4.82 -4.34 0.72
C TRP A 328 5.14 -3.38 -0.42
N TRP A 329 6.06 -2.43 -0.22
CA TRP A 329 6.26 -1.35 -1.19
C TRP A 329 6.66 -1.86 -2.58
N VAL A 330 7.53 -2.84 -2.65
CA VAL A 330 7.94 -3.44 -3.93
C VAL A 330 7.06 -4.63 -4.29
N GLY A 331 6.92 -5.58 -3.36
CA GLY A 331 6.11 -6.77 -3.59
C GLY A 331 4.65 -6.46 -3.89
N GLY A 332 4.03 -5.50 -3.17
CA GLY A 332 2.67 -5.03 -3.44
C GLY A 332 2.54 -4.21 -4.72
N GLY A 333 3.60 -3.55 -5.17
CA GLY A 333 3.63 -2.84 -6.45
C GLY A 333 3.70 -3.75 -7.68
N ALA A 334 4.21 -4.96 -7.52
CA ALA A 334 4.44 -5.89 -8.64
C ALA A 334 3.16 -6.30 -9.37
N PRO A 335 2.06 -6.72 -8.71
CA PRO A 335 0.80 -7.03 -9.41
C PRO A 335 0.20 -5.82 -10.13
N VAL A 336 0.39 -4.62 -9.60
CA VAL A 336 -0.08 -3.38 -10.25
C VAL A 336 0.71 -3.11 -11.52
N ALA A 337 2.04 -3.27 -11.48
CA ALA A 337 2.90 -3.13 -12.66
C ALA A 337 2.51 -4.16 -13.75
N GLU A 338 2.25 -5.41 -13.37
CA GLU A 338 1.79 -6.47 -14.28
C GLU A 338 0.47 -6.09 -14.96
N GLU A 339 -0.49 -5.61 -14.20
CA GLU A 339 -1.78 -5.16 -14.73
C GLU A 339 -1.62 -3.98 -15.71
N LEU A 340 -0.73 -3.03 -15.41
CA LEU A 340 -0.46 -1.92 -16.31
C LEU A 340 0.16 -2.37 -17.63
N VAL A 341 1.07 -3.36 -17.61
CA VAL A 341 1.61 -4.00 -18.81
C VAL A 341 0.48 -4.66 -19.62
N ARG A 342 -0.43 -5.38 -18.97
CA ARG A 342 -1.58 -6.02 -19.61
C ARG A 342 -2.51 -4.99 -20.25
N ARG A 343 -2.80 -3.87 -19.59
CA ARG A 343 -3.60 -2.76 -20.11
C ARG A 343 -2.95 -2.13 -21.34
N GLU A 344 -1.64 -1.91 -21.30
CA GLU A 344 -0.90 -1.32 -22.42
C GLU A 344 -0.94 -2.23 -23.68
N LYS A 345 -0.70 -3.55 -23.51
CA LYS A 345 -0.82 -4.53 -24.59
C LYS A 345 -2.22 -4.53 -25.20
N SER A 346 -3.27 -4.54 -24.37
CA SER A 346 -4.67 -4.53 -24.83
C SER A 346 -5.02 -3.25 -25.62
N ARG A 347 -4.46 -2.09 -25.26
CA ARG A 347 -4.64 -0.83 -26.00
C ARG A 347 -3.97 -0.89 -27.39
N LYS A 348 -2.74 -1.43 -27.47
CA LYS A 348 -2.01 -1.58 -28.73
C LYS A 348 -2.75 -2.49 -29.71
N VAL A 349 -3.28 -3.62 -29.22
CA VAL A 349 -4.08 -4.56 -30.03
C VAL A 349 -5.38 -3.91 -30.54
N LYS A 350 -6.09 -3.16 -29.70
CA LYS A 350 -7.30 -2.44 -30.14
C LYS A 350 -6.99 -1.39 -31.21
N LYS A 351 -5.87 -0.66 -31.07
CA LYS A 351 -5.46 0.35 -32.05
C LYS A 351 -5.11 -0.30 -33.40
N SER A 352 -4.35 -1.39 -33.40
CA SER A 352 -4.01 -2.13 -34.63
C SER A 352 -5.23 -2.77 -35.30
N ARG A 353 -6.23 -3.25 -34.54
CA ARG A 353 -7.50 -3.77 -35.11
C ARG A 353 -8.39 -2.70 -35.71
N ILE A 354 -8.30 -1.47 -35.28
CA ILE A 354 -9.02 -0.35 -35.92
C ILE A 354 -8.35 0.02 -37.25
N GLU A 355 -7.04 -0.22 -37.37
CA GLU A 355 -6.26 0.08 -38.58
C GLU A 355 -6.33 -1.06 -39.64
N VAL A 356 -6.73 -2.29 -39.23
CA VAL A 356 -6.80 -3.47 -40.12
C VAL A 356 -8.17 -4.14 -39.96
N PHE A 357 -9.07 -3.87 -40.89
CA PHE A 357 -10.29 -4.66 -41.09
C PHE A 357 -9.90 -5.98 -41.78
N GLU A 358 -9.59 -7.02 -41.02
CA GLU A 358 -9.61 -8.40 -41.50
C GLU A 358 -10.05 -9.35 -40.40
N GLU A 359 -10.96 -10.24 -40.77
CA GLU A 359 -11.52 -11.31 -39.95
C GLU A 359 -10.44 -12.31 -39.56
N GLU A 360 -9.95 -12.27 -38.34
CA GLU A 360 -9.25 -13.41 -37.76
C GLU A 360 -10.20 -14.26 -36.92
N LYS A 361 -10.27 -15.53 -37.30
CA LYS A 361 -11.00 -16.60 -36.63
C LYS A 361 -10.59 -16.67 -35.15
N GLN A 362 -11.57 -16.87 -34.31
CA GLN A 362 -11.49 -17.23 -32.93
C GLN A 362 -10.60 -18.48 -32.77
N GLY A 363 -9.34 -18.31 -32.46
CA GLY A 363 -8.43 -19.39 -32.12
C GLY A 363 -8.70 -19.87 -30.70
N ASP A 364 -8.75 -21.18 -30.54
CA ASP A 364 -8.90 -21.87 -29.26
C ASP A 364 -7.82 -21.44 -28.27
N TRP A 365 -8.24 -20.99 -27.10
CA TRP A 365 -7.37 -20.54 -25.99
C TRP A 365 -6.99 -21.72 -25.09
N GLU A 366 -6.85 -22.91 -25.65
CA GLU A 366 -6.38 -24.07 -24.91
C GLU A 366 -4.83 -24.08 -24.88
N ASP A 367 -4.26 -24.20 -23.66
CA ASP A 367 -2.83 -24.44 -23.38
C ASP A 367 -1.85 -23.26 -23.45
N VAL A 368 -2.21 -22.09 -22.92
CA VAL A 368 -1.17 -21.16 -22.47
C VAL A 368 -0.63 -21.67 -21.13
N PRO A 369 0.66 -22.04 -21.04
CA PRO A 369 1.23 -22.48 -19.76
C PRO A 369 1.03 -21.40 -18.71
N PRO A 370 0.76 -21.76 -17.43
CA PRO A 370 0.55 -20.79 -16.37
C PRO A 370 1.73 -19.83 -16.34
N ILE A 371 1.44 -18.53 -16.42
CA ILE A 371 2.46 -17.47 -16.35
C ILE A 371 3.18 -17.62 -15.01
N PRO A 372 4.50 -17.78 -14.98
CA PRO A 372 5.23 -17.92 -13.73
C PRO A 372 4.98 -16.68 -12.85
N PRO A 373 4.96 -16.83 -11.53
CA PRO A 373 4.78 -15.70 -10.63
C PRO A 373 5.87 -14.64 -10.89
N ILE A 374 5.47 -13.36 -10.92
CA ILE A 374 6.35 -12.22 -11.23
C ILE A 374 7.50 -12.02 -10.22
N PHE A 375 7.37 -12.61 -9.04
CA PHE A 375 8.44 -12.68 -8.03
C PHE A 375 8.33 -14.00 -7.25
N ASN A 376 9.39 -14.38 -6.57
CA ASN A 376 9.40 -15.61 -5.76
C ASN A 376 8.63 -15.40 -4.45
N ARG A 377 7.35 -15.79 -4.45
CA ARG A 377 6.43 -15.68 -3.30
C ARG A 377 6.86 -16.52 -2.11
N VAL A 378 7.46 -17.68 -2.36
CA VAL A 378 7.97 -18.55 -1.29
C VAL A 378 9.14 -17.90 -0.58
N ALA A 379 10.11 -17.38 -1.35
CA ALA A 379 11.27 -16.67 -0.80
C ALA A 379 10.87 -15.46 0.06
N LEU A 380 9.89 -14.68 -0.38
CA LEU A 380 9.41 -13.53 0.40
C LEU A 380 8.76 -13.96 1.73
N GLN A 381 8.02 -15.07 1.74
CA GLN A 381 7.48 -15.62 2.98
C GLN A 381 8.59 -16.12 3.90
N GLU A 382 9.59 -16.81 3.36
CA GLU A 382 10.76 -17.28 4.11
C GLU A 382 11.52 -16.11 4.74
N PHE A 383 11.77 -15.04 4.00
CA PHE A 383 12.37 -13.81 4.53
C PHE A 383 11.57 -13.27 5.72
N THR A 384 10.26 -13.16 5.58
CA THR A 384 9.41 -12.64 6.65
C THR A 384 9.42 -13.54 7.89
N LEU A 385 9.32 -14.85 7.69
CA LEU A 385 9.22 -15.82 8.79
C LEU A 385 10.56 -16.06 9.51
N VAL A 386 11.68 -15.95 8.81
CA VAL A 386 13.01 -16.28 9.34
C VAL A 386 13.81 -15.01 9.67
N ALA A 387 13.96 -14.09 8.72
CA ALA A 387 14.86 -12.94 8.86
C ALA A 387 14.19 -11.72 9.51
N ALA A 388 12.90 -11.46 9.20
CA ALA A 388 12.22 -10.26 9.68
C ALA A 388 11.63 -10.42 11.08
N GLN A 389 11.38 -11.62 11.58
CA GLN A 389 11.00 -11.84 12.98
C GLN A 389 12.22 -11.70 13.91
N GLN A 390 11.98 -11.23 15.14
CA GLN A 390 13.01 -11.31 16.19
C GLN A 390 13.16 -12.76 16.69
N ASP A 391 14.13 -12.97 17.57
CA ASP A 391 14.32 -14.28 18.21
C ASP A 391 13.10 -14.68 19.05
N PRO A 392 12.78 -15.99 19.15
CA PRO A 392 11.69 -16.48 19.98
C PRO A 392 11.82 -16.05 21.44
N GLY A 393 10.69 -15.67 22.06
CA GLY A 393 10.67 -15.18 23.44
C GLY A 393 11.06 -13.72 23.62
N SER A 394 11.34 -13.01 22.53
CA SER A 394 11.55 -11.55 22.52
C SER A 394 10.21 -10.80 22.62
N THR A 395 10.29 -9.47 22.52
CA THR A 395 9.11 -8.59 22.61
C THR A 395 8.13 -8.71 21.42
N GLY A 396 8.43 -9.55 20.41
CA GLY A 396 7.65 -9.65 19.17
C GLY A 396 7.86 -8.45 18.23
N GLY A 397 6.99 -8.34 17.22
CA GLY A 397 7.13 -7.38 16.12
C GLY A 397 8.02 -7.91 14.99
N LEU A 398 8.00 -7.19 13.85
CA LEU A 398 8.84 -7.48 12.69
C LEU A 398 9.76 -6.27 12.44
N ARG A 399 10.92 -6.55 11.86
CA ARG A 399 12.03 -5.62 11.70
C ARG A 399 12.39 -5.41 10.21
N ASP A 400 13.17 -4.40 9.95
CA ASP A 400 13.82 -4.13 8.67
C ASP A 400 14.60 -5.37 8.19
N LYS A 401 15.59 -5.79 8.96
CA LYS A 401 16.46 -6.96 8.72
C LYS A 401 17.08 -7.45 10.03
N PRO A 402 17.76 -8.59 10.06
CA PRO A 402 18.51 -9.04 11.23
C PRO A 402 19.44 -7.96 11.80
N GLY A 403 19.60 -7.91 13.11
CA GLY A 403 20.38 -6.88 13.80
C GLY A 403 19.62 -5.56 14.07
N LYS A 404 18.47 -5.31 13.44
CA LYS A 404 17.63 -4.13 13.71
C LYS A 404 16.52 -4.43 14.72
N ARG A 405 16.00 -3.39 15.37
CA ARG A 405 14.86 -3.53 16.30
C ARG A 405 13.54 -3.49 15.54
N PRO A 406 12.50 -4.21 16.00
CA PRO A 406 11.18 -4.14 15.41
C PRO A 406 10.51 -2.80 15.73
N ASP A 407 9.64 -2.38 14.84
CA ASP A 407 8.74 -1.24 15.02
C ASP A 407 7.39 -1.48 14.32
N GLN A 408 6.44 -0.59 14.53
CA GLN A 408 5.09 -0.72 13.96
C GLN A 408 5.08 -0.60 12.44
N TYR A 409 5.95 0.24 11.87
CA TYR A 409 6.07 0.43 10.43
C TYR A 409 6.56 -0.85 9.74
N HIS A 410 7.67 -1.43 10.20
CA HIS A 410 8.18 -2.68 9.64
C HIS A 410 7.25 -3.85 9.92
N THR A 411 6.59 -3.90 11.09
CA THR A 411 5.60 -4.94 11.39
C THR A 411 4.45 -4.90 10.40
N CYS A 412 3.87 -3.72 10.15
CA CYS A 412 2.78 -3.55 9.20
C CYS A 412 3.18 -3.95 7.77
N ASN A 413 4.30 -3.44 7.28
CA ASN A 413 4.72 -3.67 5.90
C ASN A 413 5.17 -5.12 5.64
N ASN A 414 5.83 -5.77 6.61
CA ASN A 414 6.16 -7.19 6.51
C ASN A 414 4.90 -8.07 6.49
N LEU A 415 3.92 -7.82 7.37
CA LEU A 415 2.66 -8.56 7.38
C LEU A 415 1.86 -8.35 6.09
N SER A 416 1.83 -7.12 5.57
CA SER A 416 1.20 -6.82 4.28
C SER A 416 1.91 -7.53 3.13
N GLY A 417 3.25 -7.55 3.14
CA GLY A 417 4.07 -8.29 2.19
C GLY A 417 3.87 -9.80 2.30
N LEU A 418 3.73 -10.33 3.52
CA LEU A 418 3.38 -11.73 3.75
C LEU A 418 2.01 -12.06 3.16
N SER A 419 1.03 -11.19 3.33
CA SER A 419 -0.31 -11.35 2.75
C SER A 419 -0.27 -11.49 1.23
N ILE A 420 0.40 -10.59 0.52
CA ILE A 420 0.49 -10.66 -0.95
C ILE A 420 1.35 -11.84 -1.45
N ALA A 421 2.28 -12.31 -0.64
CA ALA A 421 3.04 -13.52 -0.93
C ALA A 421 2.21 -14.80 -0.72
N GLN A 422 1.26 -14.78 0.20
CA GLN A 422 0.35 -15.89 0.47
C GLN A 422 -0.85 -15.91 -0.48
N HIS A 423 -1.44 -14.75 -0.77
CA HIS A 423 -2.65 -14.58 -1.58
C HIS A 423 -2.29 -13.98 -2.94
N LYS A 424 -2.52 -14.72 -4.01
CA LYS A 424 -2.28 -14.20 -5.36
C LYS A 424 -3.41 -13.28 -5.79
N MET A 425 -3.12 -12.00 -5.88
CA MET A 425 -4.08 -10.98 -6.32
C MET A 425 -3.92 -10.67 -7.80
N SER A 426 -5.03 -10.56 -8.52
CA SER A 426 -5.05 -10.11 -9.91
C SER A 426 -6.24 -9.20 -10.20
N HIS A 427 -6.12 -8.38 -11.24
CA HIS A 427 -7.21 -7.52 -11.69
C HIS A 427 -8.01 -8.19 -12.79
N SER A 428 -9.27 -8.49 -12.51
CA SER A 428 -10.16 -9.28 -13.38
C SER A 428 -11.05 -8.39 -14.26
N PRO A 429 -10.90 -8.40 -15.59
CA PRO A 429 -11.79 -7.68 -16.50
C PRO A 429 -13.26 -8.11 -16.42
N SER A 430 -13.52 -9.40 -16.17
CA SER A 430 -14.88 -9.93 -16.01
C SER A 430 -15.52 -9.40 -14.74
N THR A 431 -14.76 -9.33 -13.64
CA THR A 431 -15.21 -8.72 -12.38
C THR A 431 -15.50 -7.23 -12.58
N VAL A 432 -14.63 -6.49 -13.26
CA VAL A 432 -14.88 -5.08 -13.60
C VAL A 432 -16.18 -4.92 -14.40
N SER A 433 -16.40 -5.76 -15.40
CA SER A 433 -17.63 -5.72 -16.20
C SER A 433 -18.87 -6.02 -15.35
N SER A 434 -18.80 -7.04 -14.48
CA SER A 434 -19.87 -7.34 -13.52
C SER A 434 -20.13 -6.19 -12.56
N ASN A 435 -19.07 -5.55 -12.06
CA ASN A 435 -19.19 -4.42 -11.16
C ASN A 435 -19.88 -3.22 -11.84
N ARG A 436 -19.54 -2.90 -13.09
CA ARG A 436 -20.24 -1.84 -13.86
C ARG A 436 -21.75 -2.05 -13.90
N LEU A 437 -22.20 -3.30 -14.05
CA LEU A 437 -23.64 -3.64 -14.07
C LEU A 437 -24.30 -3.52 -12.68
N LYS A 438 -23.52 -3.72 -11.62
CA LYS A 438 -24.02 -3.64 -10.22
C LYS A 438 -23.97 -2.22 -9.65
N PHE A 439 -23.36 -1.28 -10.35
CA PHE A 439 -23.24 0.09 -9.89
C PHE A 439 -24.62 0.77 -9.80
N ASP A 440 -24.92 1.34 -8.64
CA ASP A 440 -26.17 2.05 -8.37
C ASP A 440 -25.88 3.56 -8.26
N ALA A 441 -26.25 4.30 -9.31
CA ALA A 441 -26.03 5.75 -9.36
C ALA A 441 -26.87 6.54 -8.32
N SER A 442 -27.95 5.95 -7.80
CA SER A 442 -28.78 6.59 -6.78
C SER A 442 -28.11 6.63 -5.41
N LYS A 443 -27.14 5.76 -5.19
CA LYS A 443 -26.33 5.71 -3.98
C LYS A 443 -25.13 6.65 -4.08
N GLY A 444 -24.70 7.18 -2.96
CA GLY A 444 -23.54 8.03 -2.84
C GLY A 444 -23.84 9.42 -2.32
N LEU A 445 -22.79 10.17 -2.11
CA LEU A 445 -22.88 11.51 -1.53
C LEU A 445 -22.99 12.59 -2.61
N PRO A 446 -23.54 13.77 -2.26
CA PRO A 446 -23.55 14.90 -3.18
C PRO A 446 -22.13 15.23 -3.70
N ALA A 447 -22.04 15.75 -4.92
CA ALA A 447 -20.77 16.21 -5.47
C ALA A 447 -20.15 17.28 -4.58
N VAL A 448 -18.81 17.26 -4.44
CA VAL A 448 -18.08 18.38 -3.85
C VAL A 448 -18.12 19.57 -4.82
N LYS A 449 -18.12 20.77 -4.25
CA LYS A 449 -18.07 22.00 -5.05
C LYS A 449 -16.64 22.26 -5.52
N PRO A 450 -16.40 22.43 -6.82
CA PRO A 450 -15.10 22.80 -7.34
C PRO A 450 -14.63 24.16 -6.79
N VAL A 451 -13.32 24.31 -6.70
CA VAL A 451 -12.70 25.59 -6.28
C VAL A 451 -12.67 26.58 -7.44
N ALA A 452 -12.33 26.11 -8.64
CA ALA A 452 -12.32 26.95 -9.83
C ALA A 452 -13.67 26.87 -10.57
N PRO A 453 -14.14 28.00 -11.17
CA PRO A 453 -15.30 27.96 -12.07
C PRO A 453 -15.06 26.96 -13.22
N GLY A 454 -16.01 26.05 -13.43
CA GLY A 454 -15.88 25.01 -14.46
C GLY A 454 -14.91 23.87 -14.15
N GLY A 455 -14.33 23.81 -12.95
CA GLY A 455 -13.40 22.76 -12.52
C GLY A 455 -14.06 21.39 -12.21
N GLY A 456 -15.39 21.35 -12.15
CA GLY A 456 -16.16 20.13 -11.90
C GLY A 456 -16.44 19.32 -13.17
N TRP A 457 -17.24 18.29 -13.00
CA TRP A 457 -17.80 17.51 -14.10
C TRP A 457 -18.78 18.36 -14.90
N LYS A 458 -18.84 18.17 -16.21
CA LYS A 458 -19.72 18.97 -17.11
C LYS A 458 -21.19 18.81 -16.77
N ASN A 459 -21.58 17.61 -16.34
CA ASN A 459 -22.93 17.27 -15.91
C ASN A 459 -22.90 16.05 -14.98
N GLU A 460 -24.05 15.70 -14.42
CA GLU A 460 -24.18 14.57 -13.49
C GLU A 460 -23.92 13.23 -14.18
N ASP A 461 -24.27 13.06 -15.48
CA ASP A 461 -24.03 11.83 -16.22
C ASP A 461 -22.54 11.53 -16.35
N GLU A 462 -21.74 12.55 -16.68
CA GLU A 462 -20.28 12.43 -16.74
C GLU A 462 -19.71 12.05 -15.37
N ARG A 463 -20.19 12.67 -14.30
CA ARG A 463 -19.81 12.34 -12.93
C ARG A 463 -20.17 10.90 -12.58
N GLN A 464 -21.39 10.46 -12.83
CA GLN A 464 -21.84 9.11 -12.51
C GLN A 464 -21.08 8.05 -13.34
N ASN A 465 -20.77 8.36 -14.59
CA ASN A 465 -19.91 7.52 -15.40
C ASN A 465 -18.51 7.38 -14.80
N ALA A 466 -17.90 8.48 -14.35
CA ALA A 466 -16.59 8.45 -13.71
C ALA A 466 -16.63 7.64 -12.40
N ARG A 467 -17.61 7.86 -11.54
CA ARG A 467 -17.83 7.09 -10.31
C ARG A 467 -17.94 5.60 -10.60
N ARG A 468 -18.75 5.22 -11.57
CA ARG A 468 -18.93 3.82 -11.99
C ARG A 468 -17.61 3.18 -12.43
N GLU A 469 -16.82 3.87 -13.23
CA GLU A 469 -15.55 3.34 -13.73
C GLU A 469 -14.51 3.23 -12.61
N ILE A 470 -14.38 4.24 -11.76
CA ILE A 470 -13.48 4.21 -10.59
C ILE A 470 -13.86 3.05 -9.67
N TRP A 471 -15.13 2.95 -9.31
CA TRP A 471 -15.67 1.91 -8.45
C TRP A 471 -15.46 0.51 -9.02
N ALA A 472 -15.82 0.31 -10.29
CA ALA A 472 -15.70 -0.98 -10.95
C ALA A 472 -14.23 -1.45 -11.03
N ASN A 473 -13.30 -0.55 -11.34
CA ASN A 473 -11.87 -0.86 -11.43
C ASN A 473 -11.25 -1.09 -10.05
N ALA A 474 -11.60 -0.29 -9.04
CA ALA A 474 -11.10 -0.49 -7.69
C ALA A 474 -11.50 -1.86 -7.14
N LEU A 475 -12.75 -2.28 -7.32
CA LEU A 475 -13.27 -3.60 -6.93
C LEU A 475 -12.92 -4.73 -7.94
N GLY A 476 -12.18 -4.42 -8.98
CA GLY A 476 -11.72 -5.40 -9.97
C GLY A 476 -10.63 -6.33 -9.46
N TRP A 477 -9.99 -6.00 -8.34
CA TRP A 477 -8.96 -6.82 -7.73
C TRP A 477 -9.56 -8.01 -6.99
N ILE A 478 -9.17 -9.21 -7.38
CA ILE A 478 -9.64 -10.48 -6.80
C ILE A 478 -8.46 -11.35 -6.38
N GLU A 479 -8.68 -12.20 -5.42
CA GLU A 479 -7.79 -13.32 -5.12
C GLU A 479 -8.06 -14.42 -6.15
N GLU A 480 -7.00 -14.94 -6.77
CA GLU A 480 -7.10 -16.04 -7.72
C GLU A 480 -7.42 -17.34 -7.02
N GLU A 481 -8.40 -18.08 -7.51
CA GLU A 481 -8.76 -19.40 -7.01
C GLU A 481 -7.57 -20.36 -7.14
N GLY A 482 -7.22 -21.05 -6.04
CA GLY A 482 -6.03 -21.90 -6.01
C GLY A 482 -4.70 -21.15 -5.98
N GLY A 483 -4.71 -19.81 -5.93
CA GLY A 483 -3.51 -18.97 -5.88
C GLY A 483 -2.85 -18.86 -4.49
N GLU A 484 -3.44 -19.45 -3.45
CA GLU A 484 -2.89 -19.42 -2.09
C GLU A 484 -1.67 -20.34 -1.96
N ILE A 485 -0.59 -19.83 -1.38
CA ILE A 485 0.61 -20.60 -1.01
C ILE A 485 0.99 -20.22 0.42
N ILE A 486 0.96 -21.16 1.35
CA ILE A 486 1.32 -20.94 2.76
C ILE A 486 2.56 -21.74 3.10
N VAL A 487 3.67 -21.04 3.27
CA VAL A 487 4.94 -21.65 3.70
C VAL A 487 4.88 -22.00 5.17
N GLY A 488 5.30 -23.22 5.53
CA GLY A 488 5.35 -23.69 6.92
C GLY A 488 4.00 -24.05 7.53
N GLY A 489 2.94 -24.15 6.73
CA GLY A 489 1.64 -24.64 7.16
C GLY A 489 0.63 -23.54 7.53
N LYS A 490 -0.62 -23.95 7.74
CA LYS A 490 -1.79 -23.05 7.90
C LYS A 490 -1.69 -22.05 9.06
N ASP A 491 -0.91 -22.34 10.08
CA ASP A 491 -0.74 -21.45 11.23
C ASP A 491 0.00 -20.16 10.87
N ASN A 492 0.78 -20.19 9.77
CA ASN A 492 1.49 -19.05 9.23
C ASN A 492 0.63 -18.15 8.33
N ARG A 493 -0.59 -18.53 8.04
CA ARG A 493 -1.51 -17.77 7.22
C ARG A 493 -1.89 -16.47 7.90
N VAL A 494 -1.69 -15.32 7.24
CA VAL A 494 -2.39 -14.08 7.61
C VAL A 494 -3.84 -14.17 7.12
N VAL A 495 -4.76 -13.51 7.84
CA VAL A 495 -6.19 -13.83 7.70
C VAL A 495 -6.74 -13.42 6.36
N GLU A 496 -6.28 -12.29 5.81
CA GLU A 496 -6.87 -11.71 4.61
C GLU A 496 -5.84 -11.23 3.58
N ALA A 497 -6.29 -11.25 2.32
CA ALA A 497 -5.59 -10.59 1.25
C ALA A 497 -5.65 -9.05 1.41
N VAL A 498 -4.52 -8.39 1.28
CA VAL A 498 -4.45 -6.93 1.27
C VAL A 498 -4.89 -6.41 -0.10
N HIS A 499 -5.72 -5.37 -0.10
CA HIS A 499 -6.14 -4.71 -1.33
C HIS A 499 -4.97 -3.92 -1.95
N GLN A 500 -4.67 -4.19 -3.22
CA GLN A 500 -3.47 -3.71 -3.91
C GLN A 500 -3.34 -2.18 -3.94
N LEU A 501 -4.46 -1.46 -4.09
CA LEU A 501 -4.43 0.00 -4.26
C LEU A 501 -4.45 0.78 -2.95
N PHE A 502 -5.03 0.21 -1.88
CA PHE A 502 -5.40 1.00 -0.70
C PHE A 502 -4.62 0.64 0.56
N LEU A 503 -3.84 -0.44 0.54
CA LEU A 503 -3.23 -1.02 1.74
C LEU A 503 -4.28 -1.16 2.86
N LEU A 504 -5.38 -1.81 2.53
CA LEU A 504 -6.48 -2.13 3.44
C LEU A 504 -6.83 -3.61 3.29
N PRO A 505 -7.41 -4.26 4.31
CA PRO A 505 -7.99 -5.58 4.13
C PRO A 505 -9.00 -5.58 2.97
N ARG A 506 -8.92 -6.58 2.11
CA ARG A 506 -9.72 -6.63 0.88
C ARG A 506 -11.22 -6.58 1.17
N GLU A 507 -11.68 -7.29 2.19
CA GLU A 507 -13.09 -7.31 2.54
C GLU A 507 -13.59 -5.95 3.02
N LEU A 508 -12.80 -5.24 3.84
CA LEU A 508 -13.10 -3.88 4.29
C LEU A 508 -13.08 -2.89 3.13
N SER A 509 -12.08 -2.94 2.26
CA SER A 509 -12.03 -2.12 1.04
C SER A 509 -13.27 -2.36 0.18
N SER A 510 -13.66 -3.62 0.03
CA SER A 510 -14.82 -4.01 -0.75
C SER A 510 -16.13 -3.55 -0.09
N ALA A 511 -16.25 -3.62 1.24
CA ALA A 511 -17.43 -3.12 1.96
C ALA A 511 -17.53 -1.59 1.85
N VAL A 512 -16.43 -0.89 2.11
CA VAL A 512 -16.33 0.56 2.01
C VAL A 512 -16.66 1.06 0.60
N ILE A 513 -16.18 0.35 -0.43
CA ILE A 513 -16.39 0.73 -1.82
C ILE A 513 -17.75 0.21 -2.35
N LYS A 514 -18.22 -0.99 -1.96
CA LYS A 514 -19.51 -1.57 -2.41
C LYS A 514 -20.72 -0.75 -2.02
N GLU A 515 -20.68 -0.10 -0.88
CA GLU A 515 -21.78 0.78 -0.42
C GLU A 515 -21.75 2.16 -1.13
N ASN A 516 -20.98 2.33 -2.22
CA ASN A 516 -20.76 3.61 -2.93
C ASN A 516 -20.33 4.72 -2.00
N LEU A 517 -19.40 4.41 -1.14
CA LEU A 517 -18.83 5.26 -0.12
C LEU A 517 -19.41 5.16 1.28
N ILE A 518 -18.45 4.95 2.12
CA ILE A 518 -18.41 5.38 3.48
C ILE A 518 -19.60 6.30 3.76
N ILE A 519 -20.73 5.85 4.13
CA ILE A 519 -21.83 6.55 4.76
C ILE A 519 -23.17 6.24 4.08
N PHE A 520 -23.87 5.39 4.75
CA PHE A 520 -25.26 4.96 4.62
C PHE A 520 -25.50 3.60 3.96
N TRP A 521 -25.59 2.54 4.70
CA TRP A 521 -26.80 1.75 4.98
C TRP A 521 -26.51 0.40 5.67
N GLU A 522 -27.51 -0.08 6.40
CA GLU A 522 -27.73 -1.28 7.18
C GLU A 522 -26.76 -2.47 7.13
N PRO A 523 -26.60 -3.16 8.26
CA PRO A 523 -25.58 -4.17 8.46
C PRO A 523 -25.87 -5.40 7.59
N CYS A 524 -25.14 -5.59 6.52
CA CYS A 524 -24.88 -6.94 6.05
C CYS A 524 -24.10 -7.62 7.16
N MET A 525 -24.79 -8.47 7.91
CA MET A 525 -24.18 -9.36 8.89
C MET A 525 -23.16 -10.24 8.18
N VAL A 526 -21.92 -9.77 8.12
CA VAL A 526 -20.77 -10.68 7.94
C VAL A 526 -20.77 -11.53 9.19
N LYS A 527 -21.00 -12.80 9.03
CA LYS A 527 -20.85 -13.79 10.10
C LYS A 527 -19.37 -13.83 10.46
N PHE A 528 -18.96 -12.96 11.36
CA PHE A 528 -17.68 -13.12 12.05
C PHE A 528 -17.71 -14.48 12.75
N ALA A 529 -16.72 -15.30 12.48
CA ALA A 529 -16.48 -16.50 13.27
C ALA A 529 -16.46 -16.08 14.74
N LYS A 530 -17.20 -16.77 15.57
CA LYS A 530 -17.29 -16.49 17.01
C LYS A 530 -15.87 -16.32 17.56
N PRO A 531 -15.58 -15.27 18.36
CA PRO A 531 -14.29 -15.12 19.01
C PRO A 531 -13.98 -16.42 19.77
N SER A 532 -12.81 -16.99 19.53
CA SER A 532 -12.40 -18.15 20.31
C SER A 532 -12.34 -17.74 21.77
N SER A 533 -12.94 -18.56 22.64
CA SER A 533 -13.12 -18.33 24.08
C SER A 533 -11.82 -18.16 24.90
N LEU A 534 -10.66 -18.12 24.25
CA LEU A 534 -9.35 -17.88 24.86
C LEU A 534 -9.12 -16.42 25.27
N TRP A 535 -9.78 -15.45 24.65
CA TRP A 535 -9.56 -14.02 24.92
C TRP A 535 -10.19 -13.52 26.21
N ALA A 536 -11.32 -14.11 26.61
CA ALA A 536 -12.05 -13.68 27.83
C ALA A 536 -11.33 -14.05 29.15
N LYS A 537 -10.34 -14.94 29.12
CA LYS A 537 -9.66 -15.43 30.34
C LYS A 537 -8.31 -14.76 30.66
N GLN A 538 -7.71 -14.00 29.76
CA GLN A 538 -6.36 -13.44 29.96
C GLN A 538 -6.29 -11.95 30.31
N PHE A 539 -7.36 -11.20 30.19
CA PHE A 539 -7.38 -9.78 30.55
C PHE A 539 -8.45 -9.46 31.60
N SER A 540 -8.30 -10.04 32.79
CA SER A 540 -8.95 -9.46 33.98
C SER A 540 -8.15 -8.23 34.42
N TYR A 541 -8.63 -7.06 34.06
CA TYR A 541 -8.05 -5.79 34.50
C TYR A 541 -8.06 -5.69 36.02
N ARG A 542 -6.89 -5.60 36.64
CA ARG A 542 -6.77 -4.99 37.95
C ARG A 542 -7.20 -3.52 37.80
N LYS A 543 -8.33 -3.17 38.42
CA LYS A 543 -8.73 -1.78 38.63
C LYS A 543 -7.61 -1.11 39.45
N VAL A 544 -6.78 -0.31 38.79
CA VAL A 544 -5.92 0.65 39.49
C VAL A 544 -6.84 1.81 39.86
N LYS A 545 -7.14 1.94 41.15
CA LYS A 545 -7.76 3.15 41.69
C LYS A 545 -6.77 4.27 41.51
N CYS A 546 -7.16 5.31 40.76
CA CYS A 546 -6.51 6.59 40.82
C CYS A 546 -6.77 7.19 42.23
N ALA A 547 -5.70 7.42 42.99
CA ALA A 547 -5.70 8.37 44.09
C ALA A 547 -5.21 9.71 43.55
#